data_b70e3fdcb947aa0ce545f8af760de0d3
#
_entry.id   b70e3fdcb947aa0ce545f8af760de0d3
#
_cell.length_a   1.000
_cell.length_b   1.000
_cell.length_c   1.000
_cell.angle_alpha   90.00
_cell.angle_beta   90.00
_cell.angle_gamma   90.00
#
_symmetry.space_group_name_H-M   'P 1'
#
loop_
_entity.id
_entity.type
_entity.pdbx_description
1 polymer ?
#
loop_
_entity_poly.entity_id
_entity_poly.type
_entity_poly.pdbx_seq_one_letter_code
_entity_poly.pdbx_strand_id
1 'polypeptide(L)'
;MAGTTRDAIDTRFENEYGKYNFIDTAGIRRQSKVDDKIEKYSVLRAHMAVERADVCLLVIDATEGVTDQDEKIAGIAHEAGKAVIIVVNKWDLPETEDKDTVKYSKKVYEALSYMTYAPIIYVSALTGQRVVKIFEQINYVFNQSKMRVSTGMLNDVLNEAITRVQPPSDKGRRLKVYYMTQASVAPPTFVLFCNSAALFHFSYQRYIENCLRDTFGFKGTPIKLIIRQRSEEDETKL
;
A
#
# COMPACT_ATOMS: atom_id res chain seq x y z
N MET A 1 -9.60 35.74 -22.22
CA MET A 1 -8.40 35.13 -21.67
C MET A 1 -8.83 34.07 -20.68
N ALA A 2 -8.92 32.83 -21.13
CA ALA A 2 -9.28 31.70 -20.26
C ALA A 2 -8.05 30.83 -20.09
N GLY A 3 -7.34 31.06 -18.99
CA GLY A 3 -6.25 30.24 -18.52
C GLY A 3 -6.57 29.81 -17.10
N THR A 4 -7.56 28.95 -16.93
CA THR A 4 -7.77 28.31 -15.65
C THR A 4 -6.83 27.13 -15.57
N THR A 5 -5.69 27.33 -14.95
CA THR A 5 -4.86 26.31 -14.36
C THR A 5 -5.76 25.48 -13.42
N ARG A 6 -6.17 24.29 -13.87
CA ARG A 6 -6.81 23.31 -13.02
C ARG A 6 -5.73 22.54 -12.25
N ASP A 7 -4.96 23.26 -11.45
CA ASP A 7 -4.01 22.66 -10.54
C ASP A 7 -4.74 21.98 -9.40
N ALA A 8 -4.22 20.87 -8.93
CA ALA A 8 -4.73 20.22 -7.74
C ALA A 8 -4.74 21.22 -6.59
N ILE A 9 -5.91 21.52 -6.02
CA ILE A 9 -6.06 22.49 -4.96
C ILE A 9 -5.66 21.81 -3.65
N ASP A 10 -4.53 22.23 -3.10
CA ASP A 10 -4.10 21.79 -1.78
C ASP A 10 -4.94 22.51 -0.71
N THR A 11 -5.67 21.75 0.11
CA THR A 11 -6.48 22.28 1.20
C THR A 11 -5.87 21.92 2.54
N ARG A 12 -5.49 22.92 3.31
CA ARG A 12 -5.00 22.74 4.68
C ARG A 12 -6.19 22.51 5.62
N PHE A 13 -6.06 21.52 6.47
CA PHE A 13 -7.06 21.16 7.46
C PHE A 13 -6.38 20.83 8.79
N GLU A 14 -6.94 21.35 9.89
CA GLU A 14 -6.45 21.11 11.24
C GLU A 14 -7.60 20.69 12.16
N ASN A 15 -7.36 19.67 12.95
CA ASN A 15 -8.29 19.18 13.96
C ASN A 15 -7.52 18.63 15.18
N GLU A 16 -8.22 18.01 16.13
CA GLU A 16 -7.64 17.39 17.31
C GLU A 16 -6.64 16.26 17.01
N TYR A 17 -6.71 15.64 15.82
CA TYR A 17 -5.80 14.56 15.39
C TYR A 17 -4.52 15.08 14.73
N GLY A 18 -4.48 16.33 14.30
CA GLY A 18 -3.29 16.95 13.73
C GLY A 18 -3.56 17.92 12.58
N LYS A 19 -2.48 18.23 11.86
CA LYS A 19 -2.49 19.11 10.69
C LYS A 19 -2.28 18.30 9.43
N TYR A 20 -3.16 18.51 8.45
CA TYR A 20 -3.18 17.76 7.20
C TYR A 20 -3.18 18.74 6.01
N ASN A 21 -2.55 18.30 4.94
CA ASN A 21 -2.65 18.96 3.65
C ASN A 21 -3.32 17.99 2.68
N PHE A 22 -4.59 18.20 2.38
CA PHE A 22 -5.33 17.40 1.41
C PHE A 22 -5.00 17.86 0.00
N ILE A 23 -4.45 16.96 -0.79
CA ILE A 23 -4.19 17.16 -2.20
C ILE A 23 -5.44 16.68 -2.93
N ASP A 24 -6.29 17.62 -3.34
CA ASP A 24 -7.52 17.29 -4.07
C ASP A 24 -7.17 16.91 -5.50
N THR A 25 -7.41 15.67 -5.82
CA THR A 25 -7.43 15.17 -7.19
C THR A 25 -8.77 15.45 -7.85
N ALA A 26 -9.36 16.65 -7.60
CA ALA A 26 -10.69 17.07 -8.00
C ALA A 26 -11.15 16.38 -9.31
N GLY A 27 -12.02 15.39 -9.15
CA GLY A 27 -12.76 14.84 -10.26
C GLY A 27 -11.99 13.90 -11.19
N ILE A 28 -11.20 12.95 -10.64
CA ILE A 28 -10.98 11.69 -11.36
C ILE A 28 -12.32 10.91 -11.38
N ARG A 29 -13.42 11.63 -11.50
CA ARG A 29 -14.73 11.04 -11.68
C ARG A 29 -14.96 10.75 -13.15
N ARG A 30 -15.52 9.55 -13.42
CA ARG A 30 -16.16 9.19 -14.67
C ARG A 30 -16.86 10.40 -15.30
N GLN A 31 -16.31 10.93 -16.35
CA GLN A 31 -17.12 11.42 -17.43
C GLN A 31 -17.34 10.23 -18.38
N SER A 32 -18.45 9.53 -18.17
CA SER A 32 -18.95 8.59 -19.13
C SER A 32 -19.05 9.33 -20.48
N LYS A 33 -18.30 8.88 -21.48
CA LYS A 33 -18.27 9.38 -22.86
C LYS A 33 -17.56 10.72 -23.09
N VAL A 34 -16.27 10.85 -22.87
CA VAL A 34 -15.47 11.85 -23.61
C VAL A 34 -14.01 11.42 -23.68
N ASP A 35 -13.49 11.28 -24.91
CA ASP A 35 -12.08 11.32 -25.35
C ASP A 35 -10.96 10.72 -24.50
N ASP A 36 -10.20 9.78 -25.12
CA ASP A 36 -8.91 9.22 -24.65
C ASP A 36 -7.92 10.27 -24.10
N LYS A 37 -8.02 11.52 -24.52
CA LYS A 37 -7.19 12.61 -24.05
C LYS A 37 -7.49 13.02 -22.61
N ILE A 38 -8.76 13.04 -22.20
CA ILE A 38 -9.20 13.47 -20.86
C ILE A 38 -8.86 12.39 -19.84
N GLU A 39 -8.97 11.12 -20.21
CA GLU A 39 -8.55 10.00 -19.34
C GLU A 39 -7.06 10.06 -19.04
N LYS A 40 -6.21 10.30 -20.04
CA LYS A 40 -4.76 10.46 -19.86
C LYS A 40 -4.39 11.62 -18.93
N TYR A 41 -5.10 12.75 -19.04
CA TYR A 41 -4.88 13.89 -18.13
C TYR A 41 -5.29 13.57 -16.68
N SER A 42 -6.37 12.82 -16.48
CA SER A 42 -6.84 12.43 -15.14
C SER A 42 -5.84 11.49 -14.46
N VAL A 43 -5.32 10.51 -15.20
CA VAL A 43 -4.30 9.57 -14.70
C VAL A 43 -3.00 10.31 -14.38
N LEU A 44 -2.56 11.24 -15.23
CA LEU A 44 -1.35 12.04 -14.99
C LEU A 44 -1.46 12.88 -13.71
N ARG A 45 -2.64 13.49 -13.47
CA ARG A 45 -2.90 14.25 -12.23
C ARG A 45 -2.88 13.37 -11.00
N ALA A 46 -3.53 12.19 -11.08
CA ALA A 46 -3.49 11.22 -10.00
C ALA A 46 -2.04 10.85 -9.67
N HIS A 47 -1.22 10.62 -10.68
CA HIS A 47 0.19 10.30 -10.51
C HIS A 47 0.94 11.41 -9.77
N MET A 48 0.78 12.67 -10.22
CA MET A 48 1.42 13.84 -9.58
C MET A 48 0.95 14.03 -8.12
N ALA A 49 -0.33 13.81 -7.83
CA ALA A 49 -0.87 13.90 -6.48
C ALA A 49 -0.33 12.76 -5.59
N VAL A 50 -0.30 11.54 -6.11
CA VAL A 50 0.26 10.37 -5.42
C VAL A 50 1.73 10.58 -5.08
N GLU A 51 2.54 11.09 -6.00
CA GLU A 51 3.97 11.35 -5.73
C GLU A 51 4.20 12.30 -4.54
N ARG A 52 3.34 13.30 -4.38
CA ARG A 52 3.42 14.30 -3.31
C ARG A 52 2.81 13.83 -1.99
N ALA A 53 1.94 12.82 -2.02
CA ALA A 53 1.24 12.34 -0.83
C ALA A 53 2.12 11.46 0.06
N ASP A 54 1.91 11.53 1.37
CA ASP A 54 2.43 10.55 2.33
C ASP A 54 1.47 9.36 2.47
N VAL A 55 0.15 9.63 2.44
CA VAL A 55 -0.92 8.64 2.54
C VAL A 55 -1.95 8.91 1.45
N CYS A 56 -2.34 7.88 0.71
CA CYS A 56 -3.37 7.94 -0.31
C CYS A 56 -4.70 7.42 0.25
N LEU A 57 -5.77 8.18 0.06
CA LEU A 57 -7.14 7.74 0.33
C LEU A 57 -7.77 7.28 -0.97
N LEU A 58 -7.93 5.98 -1.16
CA LEU A 58 -8.67 5.42 -2.29
C LEU A 58 -10.16 5.40 -1.94
N VAL A 59 -10.92 6.34 -2.50
CA VAL A 59 -12.35 6.49 -2.20
C VAL A 59 -13.19 5.72 -3.22
N ILE A 60 -13.90 4.70 -2.74
CA ILE A 60 -14.76 3.82 -3.52
C ILE A 60 -16.22 4.14 -3.20
N ASP A 61 -17.08 4.19 -4.21
CA ASP A 61 -18.52 4.30 -4.04
C ASP A 61 -19.10 2.92 -3.67
N ALA A 62 -19.76 2.82 -2.51
CA ALA A 62 -20.29 1.55 -2.02
C ALA A 62 -21.36 0.95 -2.94
N THR A 63 -22.07 1.77 -3.73
CA THR A 63 -23.13 1.33 -4.64
C THR A 63 -22.59 0.79 -5.98
N GLU A 64 -21.40 1.26 -6.39
CA GLU A 64 -20.76 0.82 -7.64
C GLU A 64 -19.76 -0.30 -7.41
N GLY A 65 -19.14 -0.36 -6.22
CA GLY A 65 -18.02 -1.25 -5.90
C GLY A 65 -16.70 -0.76 -6.49
N VAL A 66 -15.73 -1.66 -6.59
CA VAL A 66 -14.43 -1.36 -7.21
C VAL A 66 -14.58 -1.32 -8.72
N THR A 67 -14.12 -0.24 -9.33
CA THR A 67 -14.14 -0.05 -10.78
C THR A 67 -12.75 -0.21 -11.38
N ASP A 68 -12.65 -0.45 -12.70
CA ASP A 68 -11.36 -0.52 -13.42
C ASP A 68 -10.50 0.73 -13.19
N GLN A 69 -11.14 1.90 -13.01
CA GLN A 69 -10.45 3.14 -12.72
C GLN A 69 -9.88 3.16 -11.31
N ASP A 70 -10.61 2.63 -10.32
CA ASP A 70 -10.12 2.49 -8.95
C ASP A 70 -8.92 1.54 -8.90
N GLU A 71 -8.97 0.42 -9.65
CA GLU A 71 -7.85 -0.51 -9.76
C GLU A 71 -6.60 0.15 -10.36
N LYS A 72 -6.75 0.95 -11.43
CA LYS A 72 -5.64 1.68 -12.05
C LYS A 72 -5.00 2.68 -11.08
N ILE A 73 -5.82 3.45 -10.34
CA ILE A 73 -5.33 4.44 -9.37
C ILE A 73 -4.68 3.75 -8.16
N ALA A 74 -5.29 2.68 -7.68
CA ALA A 74 -4.72 1.85 -6.62
C ALA A 74 -3.34 1.29 -7.02
N GLY A 75 -3.21 0.82 -8.28
CA GLY A 75 -1.94 0.38 -8.85
C GLY A 75 -0.87 1.47 -8.81
N ILE A 76 -1.20 2.70 -9.23
CA ILE A 76 -0.27 3.85 -9.18
C ILE A 76 0.21 4.10 -7.74
N ALA A 77 -0.69 4.10 -6.76
CA ALA A 77 -0.33 4.32 -5.36
C ALA A 77 0.56 3.19 -4.80
N HIS A 78 0.26 1.95 -5.18
CA HIS A 78 1.03 0.77 -4.80
C HIS A 78 2.45 0.80 -5.38
N GLU A 79 2.59 1.03 -6.68
CA GLU A 79 3.88 1.09 -7.38
C GLU A 79 4.75 2.25 -6.88
N ALA A 80 4.13 3.39 -6.57
CA ALA A 80 4.80 4.52 -5.93
C ALA A 80 5.22 4.25 -4.48
N GLY A 81 4.85 3.11 -3.91
CA GLY A 81 5.20 2.73 -2.54
C GLY A 81 4.49 3.55 -1.47
N LYS A 82 3.35 4.15 -1.79
CA LYS A 82 2.62 5.02 -0.86
C LYS A 82 1.80 4.21 0.14
N ALA A 83 1.64 4.77 1.32
CA ALA A 83 0.68 4.25 2.28
C ALA A 83 -0.75 4.49 1.77
N VAL A 84 -1.64 3.50 1.91
CA VAL A 84 -2.98 3.52 1.33
C VAL A 84 -4.04 3.14 2.36
N ILE A 85 -5.15 3.85 2.33
CA ILE A 85 -6.38 3.52 3.06
C ILE A 85 -7.50 3.45 2.03
N ILE A 86 -8.26 2.37 2.03
CA ILE A 86 -9.46 2.22 1.21
C ILE A 86 -10.64 2.78 1.99
N VAL A 87 -11.30 3.79 1.42
CA VAL A 87 -12.45 4.47 2.01
C VAL A 87 -13.69 4.12 1.20
N VAL A 88 -14.55 3.25 1.73
CA VAL A 88 -15.83 2.90 1.11
C VAL A 88 -16.86 3.93 1.56
N ASN A 89 -17.19 4.86 0.67
CA ASN A 89 -18.13 5.96 0.90
C ASN A 89 -19.56 5.60 0.49
N LYS A 90 -20.53 6.40 0.89
CA LYS A 90 -21.96 6.20 0.71
C LYS A 90 -22.50 4.93 1.40
N TRP A 91 -21.88 4.55 2.53
CA TRP A 91 -22.27 3.35 3.28
C TRP A 91 -23.64 3.45 3.97
N ASP A 92 -24.30 4.57 3.85
CA ASP A 92 -25.67 4.84 4.35
C ASP A 92 -26.77 4.43 3.39
N LEU A 93 -26.50 4.27 2.09
CA LEU A 93 -27.52 4.03 1.08
C LEU A 93 -28.27 2.69 1.26
N PRO A 94 -29.58 2.64 0.88
CA PRO A 94 -30.42 1.44 1.03
C PRO A 94 -29.86 0.21 0.32
N GLU A 95 -29.23 0.39 -0.84
CA GLU A 95 -28.64 -0.72 -1.62
C GLU A 95 -27.47 -1.38 -0.90
N THR A 96 -26.97 -0.76 0.16
CA THR A 96 -25.91 -1.31 1.03
C THR A 96 -26.45 -1.83 2.35
N GLU A 97 -27.79 -2.02 2.49
CA GLU A 97 -28.42 -2.51 3.75
C GLU A 97 -27.97 -3.92 4.13
N ASP A 98 -27.59 -4.74 3.17
CA ASP A 98 -26.84 -5.97 3.43
C ASP A 98 -25.41 -5.67 3.97
N LYS A 99 -25.33 -4.80 4.99
CA LYS A 99 -24.12 -4.18 5.57
C LYS A 99 -23.14 -5.20 6.18
N ASP A 100 -22.97 -6.30 5.49
CA ASP A 100 -21.93 -7.27 5.80
C ASP A 100 -20.58 -6.74 5.31
N THR A 101 -19.91 -6.00 6.20
CA THR A 101 -18.58 -5.45 5.93
C THR A 101 -17.56 -6.54 5.61
N VAL A 102 -17.75 -7.77 6.08
CA VAL A 102 -16.86 -8.89 5.80
C VAL A 102 -16.99 -9.32 4.35
N LYS A 103 -18.23 -9.51 3.87
CA LYS A 103 -18.46 -9.87 2.45
C LYS A 103 -18.03 -8.76 1.51
N TYR A 104 -18.29 -7.49 1.87
CA TYR A 104 -17.88 -6.37 1.04
C TYR A 104 -16.35 -6.23 1.00
N SER A 105 -15.66 -6.32 2.14
CA SER A 105 -14.19 -6.32 2.21
C SER A 105 -13.58 -7.43 1.35
N LYS A 106 -14.18 -8.63 1.36
CA LYS A 106 -13.72 -9.74 0.53
C LYS A 106 -13.74 -9.39 -0.95
N LYS A 107 -14.85 -8.81 -1.45
CA LYS A 107 -14.99 -8.35 -2.85
C LYS A 107 -13.94 -7.29 -3.20
N VAL A 108 -13.71 -6.32 -2.29
CA VAL A 108 -12.69 -5.28 -2.49
C VAL A 108 -11.30 -5.89 -2.58
N TYR A 109 -10.94 -6.84 -1.69
CA TYR A 109 -9.62 -7.48 -1.72
C TYR A 109 -9.48 -8.51 -2.85
N GLU A 110 -10.58 -9.06 -3.40
CA GLU A 110 -10.53 -9.86 -4.62
C GLU A 110 -10.15 -9.01 -5.83
N ALA A 111 -10.74 -7.82 -5.98
CA ALA A 111 -10.41 -6.86 -7.03
C ALA A 111 -9.00 -6.26 -6.84
N LEU A 112 -8.65 -5.88 -5.60
CA LEU A 112 -7.36 -5.28 -5.24
C LEU A 112 -6.42 -6.30 -4.56
N SER A 113 -6.23 -7.47 -5.16
CA SER A 113 -5.51 -8.60 -4.54
C SER A 113 -4.06 -8.33 -4.16
N TYR A 114 -3.41 -7.36 -4.81
CA TYR A 114 -2.06 -6.89 -4.51
C TYR A 114 -2.01 -5.89 -3.34
N MET A 115 -3.18 -5.41 -2.85
CA MET A 115 -3.28 -4.35 -1.84
C MET A 115 -4.00 -4.81 -0.56
N THR A 116 -3.95 -6.09 -0.23
CA THR A 116 -4.60 -6.66 0.97
C THR A 116 -4.06 -6.10 2.29
N TYR A 117 -2.93 -5.40 2.26
CA TYR A 117 -2.37 -4.71 3.41
C TYR A 117 -3.10 -3.40 3.76
N ALA A 118 -3.83 -2.80 2.80
CA ALA A 118 -4.53 -1.54 2.98
C ALA A 118 -5.79 -1.73 3.83
N PRO A 119 -5.97 -1.00 4.93
CA PRO A 119 -7.19 -1.09 5.74
C PRO A 119 -8.38 -0.50 4.98
N ILE A 120 -9.57 -1.07 5.23
CA ILE A 120 -10.84 -0.56 4.68
C ILE A 120 -11.59 0.16 5.79
N ILE A 121 -12.10 1.36 5.48
CA ILE A 121 -13.01 2.13 6.33
C ILE A 121 -14.32 2.37 5.58
N TYR A 122 -15.42 2.15 6.27
CA TYR A 122 -16.77 2.39 5.75
C TYR A 122 -17.32 3.68 6.31
N VAL A 123 -17.63 4.64 5.45
CA VAL A 123 -18.06 5.99 5.82
C VAL A 123 -19.28 6.45 5.02
N SER A 124 -19.97 7.46 5.52
CA SER A 124 -20.88 8.28 4.72
C SER A 124 -20.45 9.74 4.86
N ALA A 125 -19.96 10.31 3.77
CA ALA A 125 -19.64 11.73 3.72
C ALA A 125 -20.89 12.61 3.82
N LEU A 126 -22.06 12.11 3.38
CA LEU A 126 -23.33 12.83 3.45
C LEU A 126 -23.80 13.00 4.89
N THR A 127 -23.78 11.92 5.67
CA THR A 127 -24.28 11.92 7.06
C THR A 127 -23.19 12.23 8.09
N GLY A 128 -21.92 12.30 7.67
CA GLY A 128 -20.78 12.44 8.57
C GLY A 128 -20.38 11.13 9.30
N GLN A 129 -21.07 10.02 9.03
CA GLN A 129 -20.85 8.76 9.72
C GLN A 129 -19.41 8.26 9.53
N ARG A 130 -18.69 8.07 10.65
CA ARG A 130 -17.31 7.54 10.73
C ARG A 130 -16.24 8.35 9.97
N VAL A 131 -16.56 9.56 9.46
CA VAL A 131 -15.59 10.42 8.75
C VAL A 131 -14.41 10.76 9.65
N VAL A 132 -14.65 11.03 10.94
CA VAL A 132 -13.58 11.35 11.92
C VAL A 132 -12.56 10.20 12.05
N LYS A 133 -12.99 8.94 11.92
CA LYS A 133 -12.09 7.78 11.98
C LYS A 133 -11.06 7.73 10.86
N ILE A 134 -11.27 8.47 9.75
CA ILE A 134 -10.29 8.59 8.68
C ILE A 134 -8.99 9.20 9.22
N PHE A 135 -9.07 10.22 10.07
CA PHE A 135 -7.90 10.89 10.63
C PHE A 135 -7.08 9.99 11.57
N GLU A 136 -7.76 9.21 12.42
CA GLU A 136 -7.11 8.21 13.26
C GLU A 136 -6.34 7.20 12.39
N GLN A 137 -7.00 6.74 11.31
CA GLN A 137 -6.42 5.76 10.41
C GLN A 137 -5.26 6.35 9.58
N ILE A 138 -5.35 7.62 9.15
CA ILE A 138 -4.25 8.31 8.48
C ILE A 138 -3.01 8.32 9.38
N ASN A 139 -3.16 8.73 10.63
CA ASN A 139 -2.06 8.77 11.58
C ASN A 139 -1.47 7.39 11.84
N TYR A 140 -2.33 6.39 12.01
CA TYR A 140 -1.89 5.02 12.22
C TYR A 140 -1.07 4.50 11.02
N VAL A 141 -1.61 4.60 9.81
CA VAL A 141 -0.96 4.11 8.58
C VAL A 141 0.32 4.88 8.27
N PHE A 142 0.30 6.20 8.49
CA PHE A 142 1.50 7.04 8.36
C PHE A 142 2.62 6.57 9.29
N ASN A 143 2.31 6.31 10.57
CA ASN A 143 3.28 5.81 11.53
C ASN A 143 3.78 4.41 11.14
N GLN A 144 2.91 3.53 10.63
CA GLN A 144 3.30 2.22 10.12
C GLN A 144 4.28 2.33 8.95
N SER A 145 4.09 3.30 8.04
CA SER A 145 5.01 3.52 6.92
C SER A 145 6.38 4.04 7.34
N LYS A 146 6.45 4.79 8.44
CA LYS A 146 7.68 5.38 9.00
C LYS A 146 8.39 4.46 10.01
N MET A 147 7.81 3.31 10.32
CA MET A 147 8.33 2.40 11.35
C MET A 147 9.69 1.86 10.97
N ARG A 148 10.61 1.90 11.94
CA ARG A 148 11.94 1.30 11.82
C ARG A 148 12.07 0.14 12.78
N VAL A 149 12.52 -0.99 12.24
CA VAL A 149 12.77 -2.23 13.00
C VAL A 149 14.27 -2.44 13.12
N SER A 150 14.74 -2.86 14.29
CA SER A 150 16.16 -3.15 14.50
C SER A 150 16.61 -4.38 13.69
N THR A 151 17.87 -4.38 13.29
CA THR A 151 18.46 -5.51 12.53
C THR A 151 18.38 -6.82 13.30
N GLY A 152 18.54 -6.79 14.63
CA GLY A 152 18.40 -7.98 15.48
C GLY A 152 17.02 -8.59 15.35
N MET A 153 15.95 -7.81 15.61
CA MET A 153 14.56 -8.28 15.51
C MET A 153 14.21 -8.79 14.10
N LEU A 154 14.74 -8.14 13.05
CA LEU A 154 14.53 -8.59 11.67
C LEU A 154 15.14 -9.97 11.44
N ASN A 155 16.35 -10.21 11.97
CA ASN A 155 17.03 -11.49 11.78
C ASN A 155 16.43 -12.59 12.66
N ASP A 156 15.88 -12.27 13.83
CA ASP A 156 15.11 -13.22 14.63
C ASP A 156 13.88 -13.73 13.85
N VAL A 157 13.09 -12.82 13.26
CA VAL A 157 11.94 -13.17 12.41
C VAL A 157 12.37 -13.95 11.16
N LEU A 158 13.48 -13.55 10.53
CA LEU A 158 14.01 -14.24 9.36
C LEU A 158 14.43 -15.69 9.71
N ASN A 159 15.12 -15.90 10.81
CA ASN A 159 15.56 -17.22 11.27
C ASN A 159 14.35 -18.12 11.60
N GLU A 160 13.33 -17.56 12.26
CA GLU A 160 12.08 -18.28 12.53
C GLU A 160 11.38 -18.66 11.22
N ALA A 161 11.28 -17.73 10.27
CA ALA A 161 10.67 -17.97 8.96
C ALA A 161 11.40 -19.08 8.19
N ILE A 162 12.73 -19.06 8.14
CA ILE A 162 13.57 -20.07 7.47
C ILE A 162 13.40 -21.44 8.14
N THR A 163 13.27 -21.48 9.46
CA THR A 163 13.07 -22.73 10.21
C THR A 163 11.67 -23.32 9.95
N ARG A 164 10.66 -22.48 9.86
CA ARG A 164 9.26 -22.88 9.62
C ARG A 164 9.04 -23.38 8.18
N VAL A 165 9.58 -22.64 7.21
CA VAL A 165 9.50 -22.98 5.78
C VAL A 165 10.89 -22.92 5.17
N GLN A 166 11.43 -24.09 4.88
CA GLN A 166 12.78 -24.19 4.32
C GLN A 166 12.90 -23.45 2.97
N PRO A 167 14.00 -22.72 2.75
CA PRO A 167 14.25 -22.05 1.49
C PRO A 167 14.24 -23.01 0.30
N PRO A 168 13.77 -22.56 -0.88
CA PRO A 168 13.69 -23.39 -2.07
C PRO A 168 15.07 -23.88 -2.54
N SER A 169 15.06 -24.97 -3.30
CA SER A 169 16.25 -25.51 -3.96
C SER A 169 15.96 -25.76 -5.43
N ASP A 170 16.93 -25.53 -6.29
CA ASP A 170 16.88 -25.87 -7.72
C ASP A 170 18.16 -26.59 -8.13
N LYS A 171 18.00 -27.71 -8.85
CA LYS A 171 19.11 -28.54 -9.38
C LYS A 171 20.20 -28.84 -8.35
N GLY A 172 19.81 -29.16 -7.11
CA GLY A 172 20.73 -29.47 -6.03
C GLY A 172 21.38 -28.27 -5.33
N ARG A 173 21.10 -27.05 -5.81
CA ARG A 173 21.52 -25.81 -5.15
C ARG A 173 20.41 -25.31 -4.26
N ARG A 174 20.70 -25.17 -2.96
CA ARG A 174 19.74 -24.65 -1.97
C ARG A 174 19.94 -23.15 -1.78
N LEU A 175 18.84 -22.39 -1.73
CA LEU A 175 18.88 -21.01 -1.31
C LEU A 175 19.33 -20.92 0.16
N LYS A 176 20.35 -20.10 0.40
CA LYS A 176 20.79 -19.70 1.75
C LYS A 176 20.51 -18.22 1.90
N VAL A 177 19.71 -17.84 2.88
CA VAL A 177 19.49 -16.44 3.26
C VAL A 177 20.34 -16.17 4.48
N TYR A 178 21.21 -15.18 4.40
CA TYR A 178 22.21 -14.92 5.43
C TYR A 178 21.67 -13.98 6.51
N TYR A 179 21.18 -12.83 6.10
CA TYR A 179 20.60 -11.82 7.00
C TYR A 179 19.72 -10.82 6.23
N MET A 180 18.99 -10.02 7.00
CA MET A 180 18.13 -8.97 6.50
C MET A 180 18.38 -7.67 7.25
N THR A 181 18.28 -6.53 6.55
CA THR A 181 18.38 -5.19 7.13
C THR A 181 17.31 -4.29 6.53
N GLN A 182 16.87 -3.27 7.27
CA GLN A 182 15.98 -2.25 6.76
C GLN A 182 16.77 -1.08 6.17
N ALA A 183 16.67 -0.88 4.86
CA ALA A 183 17.36 0.18 4.14
C ALA A 183 16.64 1.54 4.27
N SER A 184 15.31 1.56 4.16
CA SER A 184 14.52 2.79 4.21
C SER A 184 13.15 2.58 4.85
N VAL A 185 12.46 3.70 5.07
CA VAL A 185 11.05 3.79 5.45
C VAL A 185 10.28 4.55 4.38
N ALA A 186 8.96 4.47 4.38
CA ALA A 186 8.05 5.18 3.48
C ALA A 186 8.39 5.03 1.97
N PRO A 187 8.39 3.81 1.38
CA PRO A 187 7.91 2.57 1.98
C PRO A 187 8.98 1.84 2.79
N PRO A 188 8.57 1.00 3.76
CA PRO A 188 9.48 0.07 4.43
C PRO A 188 10.18 -0.80 3.40
N THR A 189 11.51 -0.66 3.32
CA THR A 189 12.33 -1.36 2.33
C THR A 189 13.35 -2.21 3.05
N PHE A 190 13.35 -3.49 2.78
CA PHE A 190 14.26 -4.47 3.38
C PHE A 190 15.18 -5.04 2.33
N VAL A 191 16.44 -5.22 2.70
CA VAL A 191 17.46 -5.87 1.87
C VAL A 191 17.76 -7.22 2.48
N LEU A 192 17.54 -8.29 1.72
CA LEU A 192 17.89 -9.66 2.09
C LEU A 192 19.15 -10.07 1.33
N PHE A 193 20.12 -10.56 2.06
CA PHE A 193 21.36 -11.05 1.51
C PHE A 193 21.34 -12.58 1.43
N CYS A 194 21.64 -13.14 0.27
CA CYS A 194 21.58 -14.57 0.01
C CYS A 194 22.74 -15.03 -0.89
N ASN A 195 22.89 -16.35 -1.02
CA ASN A 195 23.90 -16.94 -1.91
C ASN A 195 23.53 -16.85 -3.39
N SER A 196 22.24 -16.77 -3.74
CA SER A 196 21.77 -16.68 -5.12
C SER A 196 20.41 -16.01 -5.21
N ALA A 197 20.35 -14.84 -5.85
CA ALA A 197 19.10 -14.13 -6.07
C ALA A 197 18.15 -14.90 -7.02
N ALA A 198 18.70 -15.67 -7.96
CA ALA A 198 17.93 -16.47 -8.91
C ALA A 198 17.11 -17.58 -8.24
N LEU A 199 17.54 -18.06 -7.07
CA LEU A 199 16.80 -19.07 -6.30
C LEU A 199 15.70 -18.46 -5.44
N PHE A 200 15.63 -17.14 -5.34
CA PHE A 200 14.66 -16.46 -4.49
C PHE A 200 13.34 -16.26 -5.24
N HIS A 201 12.54 -17.33 -5.33
CA HIS A 201 11.26 -17.31 -6.03
C HIS A 201 10.26 -16.33 -5.42
N PHE A 202 9.39 -15.78 -6.23
CA PHE A 202 8.34 -14.82 -5.83
C PHE A 202 7.48 -15.35 -4.66
N SER A 203 7.13 -16.64 -4.66
CA SER A 203 6.36 -17.24 -3.57
C SER A 203 7.07 -17.16 -2.22
N TYR A 204 8.40 -17.35 -2.22
CA TYR A 204 9.19 -17.25 -0.99
C TYR A 204 9.37 -15.80 -0.53
N GLN A 205 9.50 -14.85 -1.47
CA GLN A 205 9.47 -13.41 -1.15
C GLN A 205 8.17 -13.05 -0.44
N ARG A 206 7.04 -13.47 -1.01
CA ARG A 206 5.71 -13.23 -0.42
C ARG A 206 5.55 -13.86 0.95
N TYR A 207 6.11 -15.04 1.15
CA TYR A 207 6.12 -15.70 2.46
C TYR A 207 6.90 -14.88 3.50
N ILE A 208 8.11 -14.40 3.17
CA ILE A 208 8.91 -13.55 4.06
C ILE A 208 8.18 -12.22 4.35
N GLU A 209 7.57 -11.61 3.34
CA GLU A 209 6.75 -10.39 3.52
C GLU A 209 5.60 -10.65 4.50
N ASN A 210 4.90 -11.76 4.38
CA ASN A 210 3.83 -12.13 5.32
C ASN A 210 4.37 -12.29 6.75
N CYS A 211 5.51 -12.94 6.94
CA CYS A 211 6.14 -13.06 8.26
C CYS A 211 6.47 -11.68 8.87
N LEU A 212 6.96 -10.74 8.06
CA LEU A 212 7.20 -9.37 8.52
C LEU A 212 5.90 -8.66 8.91
N ARG A 213 4.84 -8.84 8.13
CA ARG A 213 3.52 -8.25 8.44
C ARG A 213 2.89 -8.85 9.68
N ASP A 214 2.98 -10.18 9.84
CA ASP A 214 2.42 -10.88 11.00
C ASP A 214 3.10 -10.44 12.30
N THR A 215 4.41 -10.18 12.25
CA THR A 215 5.17 -9.81 13.43
C THR A 215 5.13 -8.31 13.73
N PHE A 216 5.31 -7.45 12.71
CA PHE A 216 5.48 -6.01 12.91
C PHE A 216 4.26 -5.18 12.48
N GLY A 217 3.32 -5.76 11.76
CA GLY A 217 2.13 -5.07 11.24
C GLY A 217 2.34 -4.50 9.84
N PHE A 218 2.97 -3.34 9.69
CA PHE A 218 3.10 -2.61 8.43
C PHE A 218 1.76 -2.44 7.69
N LYS A 219 0.68 -2.26 8.46
CA LYS A 219 -0.66 -2.11 7.92
C LYS A 219 -0.79 -0.80 7.16
N GLY A 220 -1.42 -0.85 6.00
CA GLY A 220 -1.63 0.31 5.14
C GLY A 220 -0.42 0.72 4.31
N THR A 221 0.72 0.05 4.42
CA THR A 221 1.90 0.38 3.62
C THR A 221 2.44 -0.83 2.86
N PRO A 222 2.84 -0.68 1.58
CA PRO A 222 3.52 -1.74 0.86
C PRO A 222 4.91 -1.98 1.47
N ILE A 223 5.37 -3.22 1.43
CA ILE A 223 6.72 -3.62 1.80
C ILE A 223 7.53 -3.85 0.52
N LYS A 224 8.73 -3.30 0.46
CA LYS A 224 9.66 -3.55 -0.64
C LYS A 224 10.77 -4.48 -0.18
N LEU A 225 10.89 -5.64 -0.82
CA LEU A 225 11.99 -6.58 -0.59
C LEU A 225 13.00 -6.48 -1.74
N ILE A 226 14.25 -6.21 -1.40
CA ILE A 226 15.38 -6.17 -2.34
C ILE A 226 16.27 -7.38 -2.04
N ILE A 227 16.38 -8.27 -3.00
CA ILE A 227 17.23 -9.45 -2.87
C ILE A 227 18.61 -9.11 -3.41
N ARG A 228 19.64 -9.28 -2.58
CA ARG A 228 21.04 -9.10 -2.96
C ARG A 228 21.82 -10.40 -2.81
N GLN A 229 22.48 -10.78 -3.87
CA GLN A 229 23.44 -11.84 -3.82
C GLN A 229 24.72 -11.32 -3.17
N ARG A 230 25.24 -12.06 -2.18
CA ARG A 230 26.54 -11.81 -1.59
C ARG A 230 27.60 -12.50 -2.44
N SER A 231 28.67 -11.78 -2.81
CA SER A 231 29.84 -12.36 -3.48
C SER A 231 30.71 -13.13 -2.49
N GLU A 232 31.41 -14.18 -2.95
CA GLU A 232 32.32 -14.97 -2.09
C GLU A 232 33.44 -14.11 -1.51
N GLU A 233 33.80 -12.99 -2.15
CA GLU A 233 34.79 -12.03 -1.65
C GLU A 233 34.39 -11.30 -0.36
N ASP A 234 33.07 -11.23 -0.07
CA ASP A 234 32.56 -10.62 1.16
C ASP A 234 32.58 -11.57 2.36
N GLU A 235 32.81 -12.87 2.16
CA GLU A 235 32.91 -13.85 3.25
C GLU A 235 34.26 -13.78 3.99
N THR A 236 35.28 -13.22 3.35
CA THR A 236 36.67 -13.18 3.90
C THR A 236 36.93 -11.93 4.76
N LYS A 237 35.96 -11.03 4.92
CA LYS A 237 36.12 -9.75 5.63
C LYS A 237 35.39 -9.66 6.98
N LEU A 238 35.00 -10.78 7.57
CA LEU A 238 34.47 -10.92 8.93
C LEU A 238 35.37 -11.90 9.70
#